data_5b9ab2cef5b3956615625fa5fa4a2d20
#
_entry.id   5b9ab2cef5b3956615625fa5fa4a2d20
#
_cell.length_a   1.000
_cell.length_b   1.000
_cell.length_c   1.000
_cell.angle_alpha   90.00
_cell.angle_beta   90.00
_cell.angle_gamma   90.00
#
_symmetry.space_group_name_H-M   'P 1'
#
loop_
_entity.id
_entity.type
_entity.pdbx_description
1 polymer ?
#
loop_
_entity_poly.entity_id
_entity_poly.type
_entity_poly.pdbx_seq_one_letter_code
_entity_poly.pdbx_strand_id
1 'polypeptide(L)'
;MPDNRDIARLRDQTVTLSELLVDHTPGWTPTTGPGDVHALAQVHCHQHAITGWDKDQELLAGAGVSVERLHSGCCGLAGNFGFERGHLDVSRACAEQVLLPALREADPNTAMLADGFSCRTQIHELSDRDGIHLAELLAAVLDSDTSPDWPTAQRPTEPPRWARFTATAAPAVAGLSVGGWLARALMRAARRT
;
A
#
# COMPACT_ATOMS: atom_id res chain seq x y z
N MET A 1 17.32 -24.42 -15.74
CA MET A 1 18.46 -24.73 -14.85
C MET A 1 17.98 -25.47 -13.60
N PRO A 2 17.30 -26.59 -13.73
CA PRO A 2 16.66 -27.25 -12.58
C PRO A 2 17.62 -28.03 -11.66
N ASP A 3 18.84 -28.32 -12.08
CA ASP A 3 19.74 -29.24 -11.38
C ASP A 3 20.99 -28.59 -10.72
N ASN A 4 20.95 -27.27 -10.48
CA ASN A 4 22.05 -26.63 -9.76
C ASN A 4 21.84 -26.78 -8.24
N ARG A 5 22.73 -27.54 -7.59
CA ARG A 5 22.69 -27.79 -6.14
C ARG A 5 22.75 -26.50 -5.30
N ASP A 6 23.45 -25.48 -5.79
CA ASP A 6 23.57 -24.20 -5.06
C ASP A 6 22.24 -23.42 -5.12
N ILE A 7 21.52 -23.47 -6.23
CA ILE A 7 20.18 -22.87 -6.34
C ILE A 7 19.19 -23.60 -5.43
N ALA A 8 19.22 -24.93 -5.43
CA ALA A 8 18.37 -25.72 -4.53
C ALA A 8 18.67 -25.39 -3.06
N ARG A 9 19.94 -25.34 -2.68
CA ARG A 9 20.38 -24.99 -1.33
C ARG A 9 19.95 -23.57 -0.95
N LEU A 10 20.10 -22.59 -1.84
CA LEU A 10 19.68 -21.21 -1.58
C LEU A 10 18.18 -21.13 -1.36
N ARG A 11 17.39 -21.80 -2.22
CA ARG A 11 15.95 -21.87 -2.03
C ARG A 11 15.55 -22.47 -0.69
N ASP A 12 16.18 -23.59 -0.32
CA ASP A 12 15.84 -24.32 0.91
C ASP A 12 16.31 -23.58 2.19
N GLN A 13 17.23 -22.62 2.04
CA GLN A 13 17.71 -21.76 3.14
C GLN A 13 17.01 -20.38 3.18
N THR A 14 16.17 -20.06 2.18
CA THR A 14 15.42 -18.81 2.15
C THR A 14 14.04 -19.03 2.75
N VAL A 15 13.81 -18.43 3.91
CA VAL A 15 12.55 -18.52 4.65
C VAL A 15 12.02 -17.14 4.97
N THR A 16 10.73 -17.02 5.18
CA THR A 16 10.10 -15.79 5.68
C THR A 16 10.40 -15.61 7.17
N LEU A 17 10.12 -14.42 7.73
CA LEU A 17 10.26 -14.17 9.16
C LEU A 17 9.37 -15.12 9.98
N SER A 18 8.15 -15.31 9.57
CA SER A 18 7.20 -16.19 10.23
C SER A 18 7.62 -17.66 10.18
N GLU A 19 8.08 -18.16 9.03
CA GLU A 19 8.65 -19.51 8.91
C GLU A 19 9.87 -19.68 9.81
N LEU A 20 10.76 -18.68 9.86
CA LEU A 20 11.94 -18.71 10.75
C LEU A 20 11.51 -18.84 12.21
N LEU A 21 10.59 -18.02 12.67
CA LEU A 21 10.18 -17.97 14.06
C LEU A 21 9.33 -19.19 14.46
N VAL A 22 8.45 -19.66 13.60
CA VAL A 22 7.55 -20.78 13.90
C VAL A 22 8.27 -22.13 13.73
N ASP A 23 8.99 -22.34 12.62
CA ASP A 23 9.51 -23.65 12.25
C ASP A 23 10.99 -23.86 12.63
N HIS A 24 11.79 -22.79 12.69
CA HIS A 24 13.24 -22.89 12.84
C HIS A 24 13.78 -22.34 14.16
N THR A 25 12.91 -21.87 15.06
CA THR A 25 13.32 -21.37 16.38
C THR A 25 12.67 -22.18 17.51
N PRO A 26 13.14 -23.41 17.74
CA PRO A 26 12.52 -24.30 18.72
C PRO A 26 12.57 -23.70 20.13
N GLY A 27 11.43 -23.72 20.81
CA GLY A 27 11.28 -23.20 22.17
C GLY A 27 11.06 -21.68 22.26
N TRP A 28 11.08 -20.95 21.13
CA TRP A 28 10.61 -19.57 21.10
C TRP A 28 9.12 -19.54 20.90
N THR A 29 8.43 -18.83 21.75
CA THR A 29 7.01 -18.49 21.60
C THR A 29 6.87 -17.00 21.82
N PRO A 30 6.09 -16.30 21.00
CA PRO A 30 5.81 -14.90 21.27
C PRO A 30 5.13 -14.79 22.65
N THR A 31 5.58 -13.85 23.45
CA THR A 31 4.84 -13.46 24.65
C THR A 31 3.58 -12.75 24.18
N THR A 32 2.45 -13.10 24.76
CA THR A 32 1.20 -12.37 24.49
C THR A 32 1.36 -10.95 24.98
N GLY A 33 1.21 -9.99 24.08
CA GLY A 33 1.16 -8.59 24.44
C GLY A 33 -0.05 -8.25 25.31
N PRO A 34 -0.24 -7.00 25.68
CA PRO A 34 -1.28 -6.54 26.64
C PRO A 34 -2.69 -6.57 26.07
N GLY A 35 -3.09 -7.63 25.43
CA GLY A 35 -4.46 -7.95 25.05
C GLY A 35 -5.01 -7.11 23.90
N ASP A 36 -5.95 -7.70 23.21
CA ASP A 36 -6.91 -7.13 22.24
C ASP A 36 -6.34 -6.23 21.12
N VAL A 37 -5.18 -6.61 20.57
CA VAL A 37 -4.64 -5.97 19.36
C VAL A 37 -5.37 -6.53 18.14
N HIS A 38 -6.06 -5.65 17.42
CA HIS A 38 -6.71 -5.97 16.16
C HIS A 38 -5.88 -5.51 14.97
N ALA A 39 -5.83 -6.34 13.93
CA ALA A 39 -5.15 -6.02 12.69
C ALA A 39 -5.98 -6.40 11.46
N LEU A 40 -5.92 -5.57 10.42
CA LEU A 40 -6.32 -5.93 9.07
C LEU A 40 -5.07 -6.26 8.24
N ALA A 41 -5.05 -7.39 7.56
CA ALA A 41 -3.91 -7.82 6.78
C ALA A 41 -4.16 -7.72 5.27
N GLN A 42 -3.42 -6.85 4.59
CA GLN A 42 -3.29 -6.81 3.14
C GLN A 42 -2.13 -7.73 2.73
N VAL A 43 -2.41 -8.99 2.50
CA VAL A 43 -1.41 -9.94 2.00
C VAL A 43 -1.07 -9.61 0.56
N HIS A 44 0.20 -9.30 0.27
CA HIS A 44 0.59 -8.93 -1.08
C HIS A 44 0.54 -10.14 -2.04
N CYS A 45 0.34 -9.86 -3.34
CA CYS A 45 0.06 -10.90 -4.33
C CYS A 45 1.15 -11.97 -4.45
N HIS A 46 2.43 -11.61 -4.29
CA HIS A 46 3.53 -12.58 -4.31
C HIS A 46 3.46 -13.54 -3.11
N GLN A 47 3.26 -13.02 -1.90
CA GLN A 47 3.09 -13.84 -0.71
C GLN A 47 1.89 -14.79 -0.87
N HIS A 48 0.75 -14.26 -1.29
CA HIS A 48 -0.45 -15.06 -1.54
C HIS A 48 -0.21 -16.22 -2.51
N ALA A 49 0.60 -15.99 -3.55
CA ALA A 49 0.85 -16.98 -4.61
C ALA A 49 1.95 -17.97 -4.28
N ILE A 50 2.96 -17.61 -3.48
CA ILE A 50 4.21 -18.37 -3.32
C ILE A 50 4.43 -18.85 -1.90
N THR A 51 4.43 -17.96 -0.90
CA THR A 51 4.81 -18.29 0.49
C THR A 51 3.61 -18.61 1.38
N GLY A 52 2.41 -18.16 1.00
CA GLY A 52 1.20 -18.38 1.80
C GLY A 52 1.04 -17.38 2.95
N TRP A 53 0.06 -17.63 3.80
CA TRP A 53 -0.31 -16.78 4.93
C TRP A 53 -0.34 -17.53 6.26
N ASP A 54 -0.32 -18.85 6.24
CA ASP A 54 -0.64 -19.67 7.42
C ASP A 54 0.36 -19.45 8.56
N LYS A 55 1.65 -19.27 8.24
CA LYS A 55 2.70 -19.02 9.24
C LYS A 55 2.61 -17.64 9.88
N ASP A 56 2.23 -16.62 9.11
CA ASP A 56 1.99 -15.28 9.65
C ASP A 56 0.79 -15.31 10.60
N GLN A 57 -0.29 -16.00 10.20
CA GLN A 57 -1.48 -16.15 11.04
C GLN A 57 -1.18 -16.91 12.34
N GLU A 58 -0.42 -18.00 12.27
CA GLU A 58 0.02 -18.78 13.43
C GLU A 58 0.83 -17.91 14.40
N LEU A 59 1.79 -17.17 13.87
CA LEU A 59 2.69 -16.30 14.63
C LEU A 59 1.90 -15.16 15.30
N LEU A 60 1.00 -14.49 14.57
CA LEU A 60 0.18 -13.41 15.10
C LEU A 60 -0.79 -13.90 16.17
N ALA A 61 -1.43 -15.03 15.95
CA ALA A 61 -2.30 -15.65 16.95
C ALA A 61 -1.52 -16.00 18.24
N GLY A 62 -0.31 -16.54 18.10
CA GLY A 62 0.59 -16.81 19.23
C GLY A 62 1.00 -15.55 20.01
N ALA A 63 1.09 -14.40 19.31
CA ALA A 63 1.39 -13.10 19.91
C ALA A 63 0.14 -12.41 20.52
N GLY A 64 -1.04 -13.02 20.45
CA GLY A 64 -2.28 -12.45 20.96
C GLY A 64 -2.91 -11.39 20.04
N VAL A 65 -2.54 -11.38 18.76
CA VAL A 65 -3.11 -10.47 17.76
C VAL A 65 -4.29 -11.12 17.06
N SER A 66 -5.44 -10.46 17.09
CA SER A 66 -6.62 -10.84 16.30
C SER A 66 -6.49 -10.23 14.91
N VAL A 67 -6.24 -11.06 13.89
CA VAL A 67 -6.01 -10.59 12.53
C VAL A 67 -7.13 -11.01 11.59
N GLU A 68 -7.66 -10.05 10.84
CA GLU A 68 -8.54 -10.29 9.70
C GLU A 68 -7.76 -10.14 8.41
N ARG A 69 -7.71 -11.20 7.62
CA ARG A 69 -7.11 -11.17 6.28
C ARG A 69 -8.10 -10.60 5.28
N LEU A 70 -7.72 -9.53 4.60
CA LEU A 70 -8.51 -8.99 3.48
C LEU A 70 -8.44 -9.90 2.26
N HIS A 71 -9.60 -10.20 1.68
CA HIS A 71 -9.71 -10.91 0.40
C HIS A 71 -9.64 -9.93 -0.78
N SER A 72 -8.63 -9.06 -0.76
CA SER A 72 -8.53 -7.89 -1.62
C SER A 72 -7.85 -8.15 -2.97
N GLY A 73 -7.17 -9.25 -3.15
CA GLY A 73 -6.31 -9.44 -4.32
C GLY A 73 -5.15 -8.43 -4.36
N CYS A 74 -4.92 -7.81 -5.52
CA CYS A 74 -3.86 -6.82 -5.69
C CYS A 74 -4.25 -5.46 -5.11
N CYS A 75 -3.30 -4.79 -4.43
CA CYS A 75 -3.49 -3.40 -3.96
C CYS A 75 -3.60 -2.37 -5.10
N GLY A 76 -3.24 -2.76 -6.33
CA GLY A 76 -3.32 -1.92 -7.53
C GLY A 76 -2.02 -1.21 -7.91
N LEU A 77 -1.08 -0.99 -6.99
CA LEU A 77 0.15 -0.26 -7.32
C LEU A 77 1.13 -1.08 -8.13
N ALA A 78 1.33 -2.36 -7.78
CA ALA A 78 2.15 -3.33 -8.51
C ALA A 78 3.54 -2.79 -8.92
N GLY A 79 4.38 -2.46 -7.95
CA GLY A 79 5.65 -1.77 -8.19
C GLY A 79 5.41 -0.29 -8.50
N ASN A 80 5.75 0.15 -9.70
CA ASN A 80 5.51 1.52 -10.17
C ASN A 80 4.32 1.65 -11.13
N PHE A 81 3.61 0.56 -11.43
CA PHE A 81 2.50 0.55 -12.39
C PHE A 81 1.49 1.68 -12.16
N GLY A 82 1.04 1.86 -10.91
CA GLY A 82 0.06 2.90 -10.57
C GLY A 82 0.58 4.34 -10.71
N PHE A 83 1.90 4.54 -10.77
CA PHE A 83 2.53 5.84 -10.97
C PHE A 83 2.83 6.15 -12.44
N GLU A 84 2.69 5.18 -13.32
CA GLU A 84 2.86 5.40 -14.75
C GLU A 84 1.71 6.21 -15.32
N ARG A 85 2.01 7.00 -16.36
CA ARG A 85 1.00 7.84 -17.01
C ARG A 85 -0.17 7.00 -17.55
N GLY A 86 -1.36 7.30 -17.11
CA GLY A 86 -2.61 6.64 -17.55
C GLY A 86 -3.00 5.42 -16.72
N HIS A 87 -2.18 4.98 -15.75
CA HIS A 87 -2.49 3.80 -14.94
C HIS A 87 -3.10 4.11 -13.55
N LEU A 88 -3.05 5.36 -13.12
CA LEU A 88 -3.52 5.77 -11.79
C LEU A 88 -4.97 5.37 -11.53
N ASP A 89 -5.85 5.56 -12.49
CA ASP A 89 -7.28 5.25 -12.32
C ASP A 89 -7.51 3.75 -12.16
N VAL A 90 -6.78 2.92 -12.92
CA VAL A 90 -6.83 1.47 -12.78
C VAL A 90 -6.27 1.03 -11.43
N SER A 91 -5.15 1.61 -11.02
CA SER A 91 -4.53 1.33 -9.71
C SER A 91 -5.49 1.64 -8.55
N ARG A 92 -6.13 2.81 -8.59
CA ARG A 92 -7.15 3.22 -7.60
C ARG A 92 -8.37 2.30 -7.63
N ALA A 93 -8.88 1.96 -8.82
CA ALA A 93 -10.02 1.08 -8.96
C ALA A 93 -9.75 -0.32 -8.36
N CYS A 94 -8.53 -0.85 -8.49
CA CYS A 94 -8.14 -2.08 -7.81
C CYS A 94 -8.19 -1.94 -6.29
N ALA A 95 -7.62 -0.87 -5.74
CA ALA A 95 -7.63 -0.62 -4.30
C ALA A 95 -9.04 -0.41 -3.74
N GLU A 96 -9.92 0.21 -4.51
CA GLU A 96 -11.32 0.48 -4.14
C GLU A 96 -12.20 -0.78 -4.10
N GLN A 97 -11.76 -1.92 -4.62
CA GLN A 97 -12.56 -3.14 -4.57
C GLN A 97 -12.74 -3.67 -3.14
N VAL A 98 -11.69 -3.67 -2.34
CA VAL A 98 -11.71 -4.19 -0.97
C VAL A 98 -10.85 -3.37 -0.02
N LEU A 99 -9.59 -3.06 -0.40
CA LEU A 99 -8.61 -2.47 0.49
C LEU A 99 -9.08 -1.13 1.08
N LEU A 100 -9.42 -0.17 0.24
CA LEU A 100 -9.80 1.16 0.72
C LEU A 100 -11.15 1.19 1.46
N PRO A 101 -12.20 0.46 1.03
CA PRO A 101 -13.40 0.31 1.84
C PRO A 101 -13.11 -0.26 3.23
N ALA A 102 -12.34 -1.34 3.32
CA ALA A 102 -11.99 -1.94 4.61
C ALA A 102 -11.23 -0.98 5.53
N LEU A 103 -10.32 -0.17 4.98
CA LEU A 103 -9.59 0.85 5.74
C LEU A 103 -10.51 1.96 6.29
N ARG A 104 -11.54 2.35 5.53
CA ARG A 104 -12.52 3.38 5.97
C ARG A 104 -13.44 2.87 7.06
N GLU A 105 -13.76 1.59 7.06
CA GLU A 105 -14.67 0.95 8.01
C GLU A 105 -13.95 0.49 9.29
N ALA A 106 -12.63 0.31 9.23
CA ALA A 106 -11.83 -0.16 10.35
C ALA A 106 -11.80 0.86 11.51
N ASP A 107 -11.83 0.35 12.75
CA ASP A 107 -11.57 1.16 13.93
C ASP A 107 -10.21 1.87 13.82
N PRO A 108 -10.07 3.14 14.24
CA PRO A 108 -8.80 3.85 14.24
C PRO A 108 -7.65 3.12 14.94
N ASN A 109 -7.95 2.32 15.96
CA ASN A 109 -6.97 1.54 16.71
C ASN A 109 -6.60 0.20 16.06
N THR A 110 -7.20 -0.15 14.92
CA THR A 110 -6.85 -1.37 14.18
C THR A 110 -5.54 -1.17 13.42
N ALA A 111 -4.56 -2.04 13.63
CA ALA A 111 -3.32 -2.04 12.87
C ALA A 111 -3.56 -2.38 11.39
N MET A 112 -2.86 -1.72 10.47
CA MET A 112 -2.88 -2.10 9.06
C MET A 112 -1.62 -2.86 8.68
N LEU A 113 -1.69 -4.19 8.67
CA LEU A 113 -0.56 -5.05 8.32
C LEU A 113 -0.42 -5.16 6.80
N ALA A 114 0.75 -4.79 6.29
CA ALA A 114 1.08 -4.88 4.88
C ALA A 114 2.59 -5.01 4.68
N ASP A 115 3.10 -6.19 4.41
CA ASP A 115 4.53 -6.44 4.22
C ASP A 115 5.03 -5.96 2.86
N GLY A 116 4.18 -5.95 1.85
CA GLY A 116 4.55 -5.51 0.51
C GLY A 116 4.80 -4.00 0.44
N PHE A 117 5.97 -3.59 -0.07
CA PHE A 117 6.31 -2.17 -0.27
C PHE A 117 5.22 -1.43 -1.07
N SER A 118 4.79 -2.00 -2.21
CA SER A 118 3.72 -1.40 -3.03
C SER A 118 2.40 -1.28 -2.26
N CYS A 119 2.06 -2.26 -1.43
CA CYS A 119 0.84 -2.21 -0.63
C CYS A 119 0.90 -1.10 0.41
N ARG A 120 2.02 -0.94 1.14
CA ARG A 120 2.23 0.15 2.09
C ARG A 120 2.17 1.52 1.41
N THR A 121 2.84 1.66 0.27
CA THR A 121 2.80 2.90 -0.52
C THR A 121 1.38 3.23 -0.98
N GLN A 122 0.63 2.24 -1.47
CA GLN A 122 -0.75 2.45 -1.91
C GLN A 122 -1.68 2.88 -0.76
N ILE A 123 -1.53 2.25 0.41
CA ILE A 123 -2.26 2.63 1.63
C ILE A 123 -1.94 4.07 2.02
N HIS A 124 -0.66 4.42 2.09
CA HIS A 124 -0.19 5.77 2.41
C HIS A 124 -0.74 6.83 1.45
N GLU A 125 -0.69 6.57 0.13
CA GLU A 125 -1.10 7.54 -0.88
C GLU A 125 -2.61 7.73 -0.98
N LEU A 126 -3.40 6.69 -0.69
CA LEU A 126 -4.84 6.69 -0.93
C LEU A 126 -5.71 6.69 0.34
N SER A 127 -5.10 6.60 1.52
CA SER A 127 -5.82 6.67 2.81
C SER A 127 -5.10 7.60 3.80
N ASP A 128 -5.69 7.79 4.95
CA ASP A 128 -5.11 8.52 6.09
C ASP A 128 -4.35 7.59 7.06
N ARG A 129 -4.07 6.35 6.64
CA ARG A 129 -3.40 5.33 7.44
C ARG A 129 -2.07 4.93 6.80
N ASP A 130 -1.18 4.40 7.63
CA ASP A 130 0.05 3.75 7.19
C ASP A 130 -0.02 2.25 7.40
N GLY A 131 0.49 1.51 6.41
CA GLY A 131 0.71 0.08 6.55
C GLY A 131 2.03 -0.20 7.29
N ILE A 132 2.01 -1.15 8.21
CA ILE A 132 3.19 -1.61 8.95
C ILE A 132 3.61 -3.02 8.51
N HIS A 133 4.88 -3.33 8.67
CA HIS A 133 5.41 -4.67 8.41
C HIS A 133 5.15 -5.60 9.59
N LEU A 134 5.06 -6.92 9.34
CA LEU A 134 4.89 -7.94 10.39
C LEU A 134 5.89 -7.77 11.54
N ALA A 135 7.16 -7.52 11.24
CA ALA A 135 8.17 -7.31 12.26
C ALA A 135 7.92 -6.07 13.13
N GLU A 136 7.38 -4.99 12.55
CA GLU A 136 7.04 -3.76 13.28
C GLU A 136 5.85 -3.99 14.20
N LEU A 137 4.84 -4.72 13.72
CA LEU A 137 3.68 -5.09 14.52
C LEU A 137 4.09 -5.98 15.70
N LEU A 138 4.88 -7.01 15.44
CA LEU A 138 5.38 -7.89 16.50
C LEU A 138 6.22 -7.14 17.52
N ALA A 139 7.14 -6.28 17.09
CA ALA A 139 7.95 -5.47 18.00
C ALA A 139 7.06 -4.58 18.88
N ALA A 140 6.09 -3.89 18.29
CA ALA A 140 5.18 -3.04 19.03
C ALA A 140 4.35 -3.82 20.08
N VAL A 141 3.88 -5.01 19.72
CA VAL A 141 3.10 -5.87 20.63
C VAL A 141 3.96 -6.43 21.76
N LEU A 142 5.20 -6.84 21.46
CA LEU A 142 6.09 -7.46 22.46
C LEU A 142 6.72 -6.45 23.42
N ASP A 143 6.91 -5.20 22.99
CA ASP A 143 7.56 -4.14 23.78
C ASP A 143 6.56 -3.29 24.59
N SER A 144 5.25 -3.48 24.42
CA SER A 144 4.25 -2.61 25.02
C SER A 144 3.53 -3.26 26.19
N ASP A 145 3.42 -2.52 27.30
CA ASP A 145 2.50 -2.86 28.41
C ASP A 145 1.06 -2.39 28.15
N THR A 146 0.82 -1.65 27.07
CA THR A 146 -0.49 -1.12 26.63
C THR A 146 -0.66 -1.34 25.13
N SER A 147 -1.90 -1.27 24.62
CA SER A 147 -2.15 -1.34 23.18
C SER A 147 -1.37 -0.26 22.44
N PRO A 148 -0.58 -0.64 21.41
CA PRO A 148 0.24 0.31 20.66
C PRO A 148 -0.62 1.32 19.89
N ASP A 149 -0.09 2.55 19.73
CA ASP A 149 -0.61 3.52 18.77
C ASP A 149 -0.11 3.18 17.36
N TRP A 150 -1.02 3.08 16.41
CA TRP A 150 -0.66 2.75 15.04
C TRP A 150 -0.41 4.01 14.19
N PRO A 151 0.58 3.96 13.27
CA PRO A 151 0.92 5.12 12.47
C PRO A 151 -0.23 5.54 11.55
N THR A 152 -0.49 6.84 11.53
CA THR A 152 -1.38 7.48 10.57
C THR A 152 -0.56 8.20 9.50
N ALA A 153 -1.04 8.19 8.26
CA ALA A 153 -0.32 8.81 7.15
C ALA A 153 -0.15 10.32 7.37
N GLN A 154 1.09 10.74 7.58
CA GLN A 154 1.45 12.16 7.65
C GLN A 154 1.51 12.72 6.23
N ARG A 155 0.37 13.19 5.72
CA ARG A 155 0.35 13.84 4.41
C ARG A 155 1.03 15.20 4.49
N PRO A 156 1.93 15.54 3.54
CA PRO A 156 2.44 16.87 3.43
C PRO A 156 1.27 17.86 3.29
N THR A 157 1.19 18.86 4.16
CA THR A 157 0.15 19.89 4.12
C THR A 157 0.22 20.74 2.86
N GLU A 158 1.33 20.66 2.14
CA GLU A 158 1.54 21.36 0.87
C GLU A 158 1.79 20.35 -0.26
N PRO A 159 1.15 20.55 -1.43
CA PRO A 159 1.45 19.74 -2.60
C PRO A 159 2.92 19.91 -2.99
N PRO A 160 3.58 18.83 -3.46
CA PRO A 160 4.99 18.87 -3.84
C PRO A 160 5.23 19.98 -4.89
N ARG A 161 6.40 20.58 -4.86
CA ARG A 161 6.74 21.76 -5.70
C ARG A 161 6.43 21.58 -7.19
N TRP A 162 6.57 20.38 -7.71
CA TRP A 162 6.23 20.06 -9.11
C TRP A 162 4.73 20.19 -9.41
N ALA A 163 3.84 19.88 -8.46
CA ALA A 163 2.39 20.01 -8.66
C ALA A 163 1.94 21.46 -8.79
N ARG A 164 2.74 22.42 -8.29
CA ARG A 164 2.48 23.85 -8.45
C ARG A 164 2.76 24.34 -9.87
N PHE A 165 3.66 23.70 -10.62
CA PHE A 165 3.97 24.06 -12.01
C PHE A 165 2.87 23.63 -12.98
N THR A 166 2.13 22.56 -12.70
CA THR A 166 1.04 22.09 -13.57
C THR A 166 -0.23 22.91 -13.42
N ALA A 167 -0.48 23.47 -12.24
CA ALA A 167 -1.69 24.28 -11.98
C ALA A 167 -1.63 25.68 -12.62
N THR A 168 -0.43 26.24 -12.82
CA THR A 168 -0.25 27.56 -13.42
C THR A 168 -0.12 27.55 -14.94
N ALA A 169 0.18 26.40 -15.55
CA ALA A 169 0.33 26.30 -17.01
C ALA A 169 -1.01 26.05 -17.75
N ALA A 170 -2.03 25.52 -17.10
CA ALA A 170 -3.31 25.17 -17.74
C ALA A 170 -4.13 26.38 -18.24
N PRO A 171 -4.24 27.52 -17.54
CA PRO A 171 -5.05 28.64 -18.03
C PRO A 171 -4.41 29.43 -19.17
N ALA A 172 -3.07 29.41 -19.33
CA ALA A 172 -2.39 30.18 -20.36
C ALA A 172 -2.56 29.59 -21.78
N VAL A 173 -2.67 28.26 -21.89
CA VAL A 173 -2.84 27.58 -23.18
C VAL A 173 -4.28 27.66 -23.68
N ALA A 174 -5.27 27.65 -22.79
CA ALA A 174 -6.69 27.77 -23.16
C ALA A 174 -7.05 29.20 -23.65
N GLY A 175 -6.39 30.24 -23.13
CA GLY A 175 -6.63 31.62 -23.54
C GLY A 175 -6.13 31.96 -24.96
N LEU A 176 -5.04 31.34 -25.42
CA LEU A 176 -4.47 31.61 -26.73
C LEU A 176 -5.21 30.94 -27.89
N SER A 177 -5.93 29.85 -27.67
CA SER A 177 -6.68 29.14 -28.70
C SER A 177 -8.02 29.78 -29.03
N VAL A 178 -8.70 30.40 -28.07
CA VAL A 178 -10.03 31.06 -28.31
C VAL A 178 -9.86 32.43 -28.92
N GLY A 179 -8.86 33.22 -28.51
CA GLY A 179 -8.62 34.55 -29.08
C GLY A 179 -8.21 34.55 -30.55
N GLY A 180 -7.44 33.52 -30.96
CA GLY A 180 -6.97 33.38 -32.34
C GLY A 180 -8.09 33.03 -33.36
N TRP A 181 -9.13 32.34 -32.90
CA TRP A 181 -10.26 31.96 -33.73
C TRP A 181 -11.24 33.12 -33.95
N LEU A 182 -11.52 33.89 -32.91
CA LEU A 182 -12.40 35.09 -33.01
C LEU A 182 -11.76 36.20 -33.87
N ALA A 183 -10.46 36.41 -33.74
CA ALA A 183 -9.77 37.40 -34.59
C ALA A 183 -9.76 37.01 -36.06
N ARG A 184 -9.63 35.73 -36.41
CA ARG A 184 -9.72 35.27 -37.80
C ARG A 184 -11.15 35.31 -38.39
N ALA A 185 -12.18 35.09 -37.57
CA ALA A 185 -13.58 35.18 -37.98
C ALA A 185 -13.98 36.63 -38.28
N LEU A 186 -13.56 37.59 -37.48
CA LEU A 186 -13.86 39.02 -37.68
C LEU A 186 -13.11 39.62 -38.90
N MET A 187 -11.88 39.21 -39.17
CA MET A 187 -11.14 39.68 -40.35
C MET A 187 -11.68 39.10 -41.66
N ARG A 188 -12.37 37.97 -41.68
CA ARG A 188 -13.06 37.43 -42.86
C ARG A 188 -14.38 38.11 -43.15
N ALA A 189 -15.09 38.60 -42.13
CA ALA A 189 -16.32 39.36 -42.31
C ALA A 189 -16.09 40.78 -42.91
N ALA A 190 -14.99 41.43 -42.54
CA ALA A 190 -14.64 42.79 -43.01
C ALA A 190 -14.14 42.85 -44.47
N ARG A 191 -13.85 41.72 -45.12
CA ARG A 191 -13.42 41.67 -46.54
C ARG A 191 -14.54 41.37 -47.51
N ARG A 192 -15.79 41.32 -47.10
CA ARG A 192 -16.96 41.03 -47.93
C ARG A 192 -17.96 42.21 -48.02
N THR A 193 -17.60 43.38 -47.55
CA THR A 193 -18.23 44.66 -47.82
C THR A 193 -17.31 45.54 -48.64
#